data_e00beec0e1ffbf8dc4392e673670d855
#
_entry.id   e00beec0e1ffbf8dc4392e673670d855
#
_cell.length_a   1.000
_cell.length_b   1.000
_cell.length_c   1.000
_cell.angle_alpha   90.00
_cell.angle_beta   90.00
_cell.angle_gamma   90.00
#
_symmetry.space_group_name_H-M   'P 1'
#
loop_
_entity.id
_entity.type
_entity.pdbx_description
1 polymer ?
#
loop_
_entity_poly.entity_id
_entity_poly.type
_entity_poly.pdbx_seq_one_letter_code
_entity_poly.pdbx_strand_id
1 'polypeptide(L)' 'MDEHKDILTQQYRDFDQERHAFDEMNKRMESDKVKISEEREKIEQEVRRIRDLNLSLQRELGTAGGAD' A
#
# COMPACT_ATOMS: atom_id res chain seq x y z
N MET A 1 8.12 42.88 26.72
CA MET A 1 8.59 42.74 25.33
C MET A 1 9.23 41.42 25.04
N ASP A 2 10.06 40.92 25.90
CA ASP A 2 10.75 39.65 25.70
C ASP A 2 9.81 38.45 25.76
N GLU A 3 8.74 38.56 26.55
CA GLU A 3 7.73 37.50 26.69
C GLU A 3 7.00 37.22 25.40
N HIS A 4 6.65 38.29 24.63
CA HIS A 4 5.99 38.11 23.33
C HIS A 4 6.91 37.46 22.31
N LYS A 5 8.17 37.83 22.33
CA LYS A 5 9.18 37.23 21.44
C LYS A 5 9.36 35.75 21.73
N ASP A 6 9.40 35.41 23.01
CA ASP A 6 9.58 34.01 23.44
C ASP A 6 8.37 33.15 23.05
N ILE A 7 7.17 33.70 23.23
CA ILE A 7 5.93 33.01 22.82
C ILE A 7 5.91 32.76 21.32
N LEU A 8 6.23 33.78 20.53
CA LEU A 8 6.29 33.67 19.08
C LEU A 8 7.33 32.63 18.64
N THR A 9 8.51 32.67 19.22
CA THR A 9 9.58 31.71 18.93
C THR A 9 9.14 30.31 19.24
N GLN A 10 8.47 30.11 20.37
CA GLN A 10 7.97 28.80 20.75
C GLN A 10 6.90 28.30 19.80
N GLN A 11 5.99 29.19 19.38
CA GLN A 11 4.95 28.83 18.41
C GLN A 11 5.54 28.45 17.06
N TYR A 12 6.57 29.13 16.60
CA TYR A 12 7.27 28.78 15.36
C TYR A 12 7.96 27.44 15.46
N ARG A 13 8.58 27.13 16.58
CA ARG A 13 9.22 25.83 16.82
C ARG A 13 8.20 24.72 16.83
N ASP A 14 7.08 24.94 17.51
CA ASP A 14 6.00 23.94 17.57
C ASP A 14 5.42 23.68 16.18
N PHE A 15 5.22 24.74 15.41
CA PHE A 15 4.74 24.64 14.04
C PHE A 15 5.73 23.87 13.15
N ASP A 16 7.01 24.17 13.27
CA ASP A 16 8.04 23.46 12.50
C ASP A 16 8.10 21.98 12.87
N GLN A 17 7.98 21.65 14.14
CA GLN A 17 7.96 20.26 14.60
C GLN A 17 6.74 19.51 14.06
N GLU A 18 5.58 20.15 14.12
CA GLU A 18 4.34 19.57 13.59
C GLU A 18 4.44 19.35 12.08
N ARG A 19 4.97 20.32 11.37
CA ARG A 19 5.18 20.23 9.93
C ARG A 19 6.13 19.10 9.57
N HIS A 20 7.23 18.99 10.32
CA HIS A 20 8.21 17.93 10.10
C HIS A 20 7.60 16.56 10.34
N ALA A 21 6.83 16.41 11.42
CA ALA A 21 6.14 15.17 11.73
C ALA A 21 5.13 14.81 10.65
N PHE A 22 4.41 15.80 10.13
CA PHE A 22 3.46 15.62 9.04
C PHE A 22 4.16 15.16 7.76
N ASP A 23 5.29 15.80 7.41
CA ASP A 23 6.08 15.42 6.24
C ASP A 23 6.59 13.99 6.35
N GLU A 24 7.07 13.59 7.53
CA GLU A 24 7.52 12.23 7.79
C GLU A 24 6.38 11.22 7.65
N MET A 25 5.22 11.57 8.17
CA MET A 25 4.03 10.72 8.06
C MET A 25 3.62 10.55 6.59
N ASN A 26 3.65 11.63 5.81
CA ASN A 26 3.34 11.59 4.38
C ASN A 26 4.30 10.69 3.62
N LYS A 27 5.59 10.75 3.94
CA LYS A 27 6.60 9.88 3.32
C LYS A 27 6.32 8.42 3.61
N ARG A 28 5.96 8.10 4.86
CA ARG A 28 5.58 6.73 5.24
C ARG A 28 4.35 6.26 4.50
N MET A 29 3.34 7.12 4.39
CA MET A 29 2.11 6.80 3.67
C MET A 29 2.39 6.52 2.20
N GLU A 30 3.24 7.30 1.56
CA GLU A 30 3.61 7.07 0.16
C GLU A 30 4.36 5.75 0.00
N SER A 31 5.27 5.45 0.90
CA SER A 31 6.00 4.19 0.90
C SER A 31 5.05 3.01 1.09
N ASP A 32 4.10 3.14 2.02
CA ASP A 32 3.10 2.09 2.29
C ASP A 32 2.18 1.88 1.09
N LYS A 33 1.80 2.94 0.39
CA LYS A 33 1.01 2.84 -0.83
C LYS A 33 1.71 2.02 -1.90
N VAL A 34 3.00 2.25 -2.08
CA VAL A 34 3.80 1.50 -3.05
C VAL A 34 3.84 0.02 -2.68
N LYS A 35 4.07 -0.28 -1.40
CA LYS A 35 4.11 -1.66 -0.91
C LYS A 35 2.77 -2.37 -1.10
N ILE A 36 1.67 -1.68 -0.78
CA ILE A 36 0.32 -2.21 -0.96
C ILE A 36 0.05 -2.50 -2.43
N SER A 37 0.44 -1.60 -3.33
CA SER A 37 0.29 -1.80 -4.77
C SER A 37 1.07 -3.01 -5.25
N GLU A 38 2.30 -3.19 -4.78
CA GLU A 38 3.14 -4.32 -5.14
C GLU A 38 2.55 -5.64 -4.65
N GLU A 39 2.06 -5.66 -3.40
CA GLU A 39 1.43 -6.85 -2.84
C GLU A 39 0.14 -7.19 -3.57
N ARG A 40 -0.66 -6.19 -3.91
CA ARG A 40 -1.89 -6.37 -4.68
C ARG A 40 -1.58 -7.00 -6.04
N GLU A 41 -0.54 -6.51 -6.70
CA GLU A 41 -0.13 -7.05 -7.99
C GLU A 41 0.30 -8.50 -7.89
N LYS A 42 1.04 -8.85 -6.85
CA LYS A 42 1.44 -10.25 -6.59
C LYS A 42 0.23 -11.14 -6.38
N ILE A 43 -0.74 -10.67 -5.60
CA ILE A 43 -1.98 -11.41 -5.34
C ILE A 43 -2.76 -11.62 -6.64
N GLU A 44 -2.86 -10.58 -7.47
CA GLU A 44 -3.54 -10.66 -8.76
C GLU A 44 -2.89 -11.69 -9.68
N GLN A 45 -1.55 -11.72 -9.72
CA GLN A 45 -0.80 -12.70 -10.49
C GLN A 45 -1.06 -14.12 -9.97
N GLU A 46 -1.08 -14.29 -8.66
CA GLU A 46 -1.36 -15.59 -8.03
C GLU A 46 -2.78 -16.06 -8.35
N VAL A 47 -3.75 -15.15 -8.28
CA VAL A 47 -5.14 -15.45 -8.62
C VAL A 47 -5.26 -15.89 -10.08
N ARG A 48 -4.58 -15.22 -10.99
CA ARG A 48 -4.57 -15.60 -12.42
C ARG A 48 -3.98 -16.96 -12.61
N ARG A 49 -2.88 -17.25 -11.92
CA ARG A 49 -2.22 -18.57 -12.02
C ARG A 49 -3.14 -19.68 -11.52
N ILE A 50 -3.80 -19.47 -10.39
CA ILE A 50 -4.74 -20.45 -9.83
C ILE A 50 -5.93 -20.64 -10.78
N ARG A 51 -6.43 -19.56 -11.35
CA ARG A 51 -7.54 -19.59 -12.30
C ARG A 51 -7.15 -20.39 -13.55
N ASP A 52 -5.95 -20.16 -14.08
CA ASP A 52 -5.46 -20.89 -15.25
C ASP A 52 -5.29 -22.36 -14.95
N LEU A 53 -4.77 -22.70 -13.76
CA LEU A 53 -4.66 -24.10 -13.33
C LEU A 53 -6.03 -24.75 -13.22
N ASN A 54 -7.01 -24.05 -12.65
CA ASN A 54 -8.36 -24.56 -12.52
C ASN A 54 -9.00 -24.81 -13.90
N LEU A 55 -8.78 -23.88 -14.83
CA LEU A 55 -9.28 -24.05 -16.19
C LEU A 55 -8.63 -25.25 -16.88
N SER A 56 -7.33 -25.44 -16.71
CA SER A 56 -6.61 -26.60 -17.25
C SER A 56 -7.15 -27.90 -16.66
N LEU A 57 -7.35 -27.94 -15.36
CA LEU A 57 -7.91 -29.11 -14.68
C LEU A 57 -9.33 -29.41 -15.15
N GLN A 58 -10.15 -28.38 -15.30
CA GLN A 58 -11.51 -28.56 -15.81
C GLN A 58 -11.52 -29.10 -17.22
N ARG A 59 -10.60 -28.62 -18.07
CA ARG A 59 -10.46 -29.15 -19.43
C ARG A 59 -10.09 -30.60 -19.44
N GLU A 60 -9.09 -31.00 -18.62
CA GLU A 60 -8.66 -32.38 -18.52
C GLU A 60 -9.77 -33.27 -18.00
N LEU A 61 -10.46 -32.85 -16.95
CA LEU A 61 -11.58 -33.59 -16.39
C LEU A 61 -12.76 -33.64 -17.37
N GLY A 62 -13.04 -32.52 -18.03
CA GLY A 62 -14.09 -32.44 -19.03
C GLY A 62 -13.81 -33.33 -20.24
N THR A 63 -12.56 -33.35 -20.70
CA THR A 63 -12.14 -34.19 -21.82
C THR A 63 -12.23 -35.65 -21.45
N ALA A 64 -11.78 -36.01 -20.23
CA ALA A 64 -11.87 -37.39 -19.74
C ALA A 64 -13.33 -37.84 -19.60
N GLY A 65 -14.17 -36.95 -19.05
CA GLY A 65 -15.59 -37.25 -18.92
C GLY A 65 -16.33 -37.23 -20.25
N GLY A 66 -15.89 -36.36 -21.18
CA GLY A 66 -16.51 -36.24 -22.48
C GLY A 66 -16.18 -37.40 -23.43
N ALA A 67 -15.11 -38.11 -23.15
CA ALA A 67 -14.71 -39.25 -23.97
C ALA A 67 -15.62 -40.47 -23.77
N ASP A 68 -16.33 -40.44 -22.65
CA ASP A 68 -17.28 -41.50 -22.34
C ASP A 68 -18.66 -41.18 -22.91
#